data_539c1edfe163a148cffaca973031dcdb
#
_entry.id   539c1edfe163a148cffaca973031dcdb
#
_cell.length_a   1.000
_cell.length_b   1.000
_cell.length_c   1.000
_cell.angle_alpha   90.00
_cell.angle_beta   90.00
_cell.angle_gamma   90.00
#
_symmetry.space_group_name_H-M   'P 1'
#
loop_
_entity.id
_entity.type
_entity.pdbx_description
1 polymer ?
#
loop_
_entity_poly.entity_id
_entity_poly.type
_entity_poly.pdbx_seq_one_letter_code
_entity_poly.pdbx_strand_id
1 'polypeptide(L)'
;GLAEPPNVMRYQAPDINPNGKPGKYDWHMDVGPGPVPSMRKISYSILLNPTEYEGGELCFHIGRNTDPHGDQHMESMLGSMLLFPSYMVHRVLPMTKGTRYAIVGWAHGSSFS
;
A
#
# COMPACT_ATOMS: atom_id res chain seq x y z
N GLY A 1 8.90 -17.23 4.99
CA GLY A 1 8.92 -16.65 6.31
C GLY A 1 8.98 -15.12 6.32
N LEU A 2 9.02 -14.55 7.50
CA LEU A 2 9.12 -13.10 7.69
C LEU A 2 10.58 -12.75 8.00
N ALA A 3 11.30 -12.22 7.01
CA ALA A 3 12.70 -11.82 7.16
C ALA A 3 12.90 -10.31 7.27
N GLU A 4 11.84 -9.53 7.00
CA GLU A 4 11.82 -8.09 7.20
C GLU A 4 10.89 -7.73 8.35
N PRO A 5 11.26 -6.78 9.22
CA PRO A 5 10.33 -6.26 10.20
C PRO A 5 9.20 -5.48 9.52
N PRO A 6 7.98 -5.49 10.08
CA PRO A 6 6.90 -4.65 9.56
C PRO A 6 7.25 -3.17 9.65
N ASN A 7 6.70 -2.39 8.71
CA ASN A 7 6.85 -0.94 8.68
C ASN A 7 5.53 -0.26 9.01
N VAL A 8 5.59 0.81 9.79
CA VAL A 8 4.45 1.72 9.94
C VAL A 8 4.56 2.80 8.88
N MET A 9 3.55 2.87 8.02
CA MET A 9 3.46 3.88 6.98
C MET A 9 2.57 5.01 7.44
N ARG A 10 3.01 6.25 7.22
CA ARG A 10 2.26 7.46 7.55
C ARG A 10 2.11 8.31 6.29
N TYR A 11 0.87 8.61 5.94
CA TYR A 11 0.53 9.50 4.82
C TYR A 11 -0.25 10.68 5.36
N GLN A 12 0.16 11.90 5.04
CA GLN A 12 -0.43 13.13 5.56
C GLN A 12 -1.04 13.98 4.44
N ALA A 13 -2.14 14.66 4.76
CA ALA A 13 -2.76 15.63 3.87
C ALA A 13 -1.84 16.84 3.65
N PRO A 14 -2.03 17.63 2.56
CA PRO A 14 -1.15 18.75 2.24
C PRO A 14 -1.02 19.81 3.32
N ASP A 15 -2.08 20.07 4.07
CA ASP A 15 -2.14 21.10 5.10
C ASP A 15 -1.33 20.76 6.36
N ILE A 16 -1.07 19.47 6.60
CA ILE A 16 -0.28 19.00 7.76
C ILE A 16 1.06 18.41 7.36
N ASN A 17 1.28 18.13 6.09
CA ASN A 17 2.56 17.63 5.62
C ASN A 17 3.56 18.78 5.52
N PRO A 18 4.76 18.68 6.14
CA PRO A 18 5.74 19.77 6.12
C PRO A 18 6.13 20.25 4.73
N ASN A 19 6.08 19.40 3.71
CA ASN A 19 6.40 19.80 2.33
C ASN A 19 5.22 20.42 1.58
N GLY A 20 4.04 20.51 2.20
CA GLY A 20 2.84 21.08 1.60
C GLY A 20 2.20 20.25 0.48
N LYS A 21 2.65 19.01 0.30
CA LYS A 21 2.15 18.10 -0.74
C LYS A 21 1.38 16.94 -0.12
N PRO A 22 0.39 16.36 -0.85
CA PRO A 22 -0.32 15.19 -0.34
C PRO A 22 0.60 13.98 -0.26
N GLY A 23 0.54 13.25 0.85
CA GLY A 23 1.14 11.94 0.97
C GLY A 23 0.48 10.99 -0.02
N LYS A 24 1.27 10.21 -0.74
CA LYS A 24 0.82 9.26 -1.75
C LYS A 24 1.91 8.24 -2.03
N TYR A 25 1.55 7.22 -2.77
CA TYR A 25 2.52 6.27 -3.33
C TYR A 25 2.04 5.87 -4.72
N ASP A 26 2.80 6.23 -5.75
CA ASP A 26 2.43 5.96 -7.14
C ASP A 26 2.46 4.47 -7.47
N TRP A 27 1.96 4.09 -8.65
CA TRP A 27 1.92 2.71 -9.12
C TRP A 27 3.28 2.02 -8.94
N HIS A 28 3.27 0.88 -8.24
CA HIS A 28 4.47 0.08 -8.01
C HIS A 28 4.11 -1.37 -7.68
N MET A 29 5.13 -2.24 -7.77
CA MET A 29 5.12 -3.59 -7.22
C MET A 29 6.00 -3.62 -5.98
N ASP A 30 5.72 -4.51 -5.05
CA ASP A 30 6.56 -4.69 -3.87
C ASP A 30 7.76 -5.59 -4.16
N VAL A 31 7.64 -6.51 -5.12
CA VAL A 31 8.77 -7.31 -5.59
C VAL A 31 9.61 -6.48 -6.57
N GLY A 32 10.92 -6.61 -6.50
CA GLY A 32 11.83 -5.84 -7.34
C GLY A 32 13.23 -6.41 -7.36
N PRO A 33 14.16 -5.73 -8.05
CA PRO A 33 15.55 -6.16 -8.11
C PRO A 33 16.24 -6.03 -6.75
N GLY A 34 17.29 -6.82 -6.56
CA GLY A 34 18.06 -6.81 -5.34
C GLY A 34 17.77 -7.99 -4.43
N PRO A 35 18.64 -8.24 -3.43
CA PRO A 35 18.58 -9.46 -2.64
C PRO A 35 17.36 -9.58 -1.74
N VAL A 36 16.81 -8.46 -1.25
CA VAL A 36 15.66 -8.46 -0.34
C VAL A 36 14.35 -8.32 -1.10
N PRO A 37 14.14 -7.29 -1.95
CA PRO A 37 12.86 -7.14 -2.66
C PRO A 37 12.51 -8.32 -3.57
N SER A 38 13.51 -9.00 -4.15
CA SER A 38 13.27 -10.16 -5.03
C SER A 38 12.67 -11.35 -4.29
N MET A 39 12.80 -11.40 -2.97
CA MET A 39 12.29 -12.50 -2.14
C MET A 39 10.89 -12.27 -1.59
N ARG A 40 10.32 -11.09 -1.80
CA ARG A 40 8.96 -10.77 -1.34
C ARG A 40 7.93 -11.51 -2.18
N LYS A 41 7.07 -12.29 -1.55
CA LYS A 41 6.03 -13.11 -2.19
C LYS A 41 4.62 -12.64 -1.90
N ILE A 42 4.33 -12.42 -0.65
CA ILE A 42 3.03 -11.97 -0.18
C ILE A 42 3.23 -10.66 0.56
N SER A 43 2.46 -9.66 0.17
CA SER A 43 2.39 -8.38 0.86
C SER A 43 1.17 -8.38 1.77
N TYR A 44 1.26 -7.71 2.91
CA TYR A 44 0.10 -7.46 3.77
C TYR A 44 0.05 -6.00 4.19
N SER A 45 -1.17 -5.53 4.40
CA SER A 45 -1.44 -4.19 4.89
C SER A 45 -2.54 -4.23 5.94
N ILE A 46 -2.31 -3.59 7.08
CA ILE A 46 -3.28 -3.46 8.15
C ILE A 46 -3.54 -1.98 8.37
N LEU A 47 -4.78 -1.56 8.12
CA LEU A 47 -5.17 -0.16 8.29
C LEU A 47 -5.52 0.11 9.76
N LEU A 48 -4.89 1.13 10.35
CA LEU A 48 -4.99 1.42 11.78
C LEU A 48 -6.06 2.43 12.14
N ASN A 49 -6.42 3.35 11.23
CA ASN A 49 -7.32 4.46 11.54
C ASN A 49 -8.28 4.82 10.40
N PRO A 50 -9.13 3.88 9.94
CA PRO A 50 -9.90 4.04 8.70
C PRO A 50 -10.93 5.18 8.69
N THR A 51 -11.32 5.70 9.85
CA THR A 51 -12.34 6.76 9.95
C THR A 51 -11.76 8.14 10.22
N GLU A 52 -10.43 8.28 10.29
CA GLU A 52 -9.78 9.52 10.72
C GLU A 52 -9.19 10.33 9.58
N TYR A 53 -9.41 9.93 8.32
CA TYR A 53 -8.83 10.62 7.17
C TYR A 53 -9.70 10.46 5.92
N GLU A 54 -9.39 11.26 4.90
CA GLU A 54 -9.99 11.17 3.57
C GLU A 54 -8.89 11.13 2.51
N GLY A 55 -9.18 10.50 1.38
CA GLY A 55 -8.16 10.18 0.38
C GLY A 55 -7.34 8.97 0.80
N GLY A 56 -6.20 8.78 0.18
CA GLY A 56 -5.27 7.72 0.56
C GLY A 56 -5.78 6.30 0.34
N GLU A 57 -6.71 6.09 -0.57
CA GLU A 57 -7.25 4.77 -0.89
C GLU A 57 -6.16 3.88 -1.48
N LEU A 58 -6.13 2.62 -1.07
CA LEU A 58 -5.28 1.60 -1.66
C LEU A 58 -5.98 1.04 -2.90
N CYS A 59 -5.34 1.16 -4.05
CA CYS A 59 -5.91 0.75 -5.33
C CYS A 59 -5.00 -0.25 -6.02
N PHE A 60 -5.62 -1.26 -6.65
CA PHE A 60 -4.91 -2.27 -7.43
C PHE A 60 -5.22 -2.09 -8.91
N HIS A 61 -4.19 -2.27 -9.75
CA HIS A 61 -4.38 -2.34 -11.18
C HIS A 61 -4.69 -3.79 -11.57
N ILE A 62 -5.95 -4.03 -11.87
CA ILE A 62 -6.43 -5.34 -12.35
C ILE A 62 -6.87 -5.15 -13.79
N GLY A 63 -6.29 -5.92 -14.72
CA GLY A 63 -6.37 -5.67 -16.15
C GLY A 63 -7.76 -5.59 -16.78
N ARG A 64 -8.84 -5.87 -16.06
CA ARG A 64 -10.22 -5.80 -16.55
C ARG A 64 -11.14 -4.99 -15.63
N ASN A 65 -10.63 -4.02 -14.94
CA ASN A 65 -11.53 -3.22 -14.12
C ASN A 65 -12.30 -2.20 -14.98
N THR A 66 -13.38 -1.69 -14.42
CA THR A 66 -14.27 -0.76 -15.11
C THR A 66 -13.96 0.70 -14.81
N ASP A 67 -13.01 0.95 -13.93
CA ASP A 67 -12.58 2.31 -13.61
C ASP A 67 -11.77 2.87 -14.77
N PRO A 68 -12.08 4.10 -15.27
CA PRO A 68 -11.33 4.73 -16.38
C PRO A 68 -9.82 4.87 -16.12
N HIS A 69 -9.42 4.92 -14.85
CA HIS A 69 -8.02 5.03 -14.47
C HIS A 69 -7.36 3.68 -14.19
N GLY A 70 -8.09 2.58 -14.34
CA GLY A 70 -7.59 1.25 -14.09
C GLY A 70 -7.52 0.85 -12.62
N ASP A 71 -8.21 1.58 -11.74
CA ASP A 71 -8.16 1.33 -10.30
C ASP A 71 -9.25 0.37 -9.83
N GLN A 72 -8.86 -0.56 -8.96
CA GLN A 72 -9.78 -1.30 -8.10
C GLN A 72 -9.54 -0.84 -6.67
N HIS A 73 -10.52 -0.14 -6.11
CA HIS A 73 -10.42 0.36 -4.73
C HIS A 73 -10.72 -0.77 -3.76
N MET A 74 -9.86 -0.90 -2.75
CA MET A 74 -10.04 -1.88 -1.70
C MET A 74 -10.41 -1.16 -0.40
N GLU A 75 -11.52 -1.58 0.21
CA GLU A 75 -11.90 -1.09 1.52
C GLU A 75 -11.26 -1.96 2.59
N SER A 76 -10.70 -1.31 3.60
CA SER A 76 -10.14 -1.97 4.76
C SER A 76 -10.89 -1.53 6.00
N MET A 77 -11.11 -2.48 6.91
CA MET A 77 -11.67 -2.18 8.24
C MET A 77 -10.56 -2.26 9.27
N LEU A 78 -10.74 -1.53 10.37
CA LEU A 78 -9.79 -1.54 11.50
C LEU A 78 -9.52 -2.99 11.94
N GLY A 79 -8.25 -3.33 12.04
CA GLY A 79 -7.81 -4.66 12.45
C GLY A 79 -7.88 -5.73 11.36
N SER A 80 -8.42 -5.41 10.20
CA SER A 80 -8.44 -6.33 9.06
C SER A 80 -7.10 -6.32 8.34
N MET A 81 -6.66 -7.49 7.91
CA MET A 81 -5.44 -7.64 7.12
C MET A 81 -5.80 -7.89 5.67
N LEU A 82 -5.26 -7.06 4.78
CA LEU A 82 -5.34 -7.27 3.35
C LEU A 82 -4.08 -7.98 2.88
N LEU A 83 -4.25 -9.12 2.22
CA LEU A 83 -3.14 -9.91 1.66
C LEU A 83 -3.19 -9.86 0.14
N PHE A 84 -2.05 -9.68 -0.49
CA PHE A 84 -1.96 -9.71 -1.95
C PHE A 84 -0.58 -10.16 -2.41
N PRO A 85 -0.47 -10.73 -3.63
CA PRO A 85 0.83 -11.09 -4.17
C PRO A 85 1.73 -9.86 -4.31
N SER A 86 3.01 -9.98 -3.95
CA SER A 86 3.93 -8.84 -3.98
C SER A 86 4.18 -8.32 -5.41
N TYR A 87 3.88 -9.10 -6.43
CA TYR A 87 3.98 -8.67 -7.84
C TYR A 87 2.77 -7.86 -8.32
N MET A 88 1.70 -7.74 -7.53
CA MET A 88 0.51 -6.99 -7.94
C MET A 88 0.78 -5.49 -7.92
N VAL A 89 0.50 -4.83 -9.05
CA VAL A 89 0.68 -3.39 -9.18
C VAL A 89 -0.40 -2.66 -8.38
N HIS A 90 0.00 -1.76 -7.53
CA HIS A 90 -0.89 -1.03 -6.64
C HIS A 90 -0.39 0.38 -6.38
N ARG A 91 -1.26 1.22 -5.84
CA ARG A 91 -0.91 2.59 -5.43
C ARG A 91 -1.73 3.03 -4.22
N VAL A 92 -1.24 4.04 -3.53
CA VAL A 92 -1.98 4.80 -2.52
C VAL A 92 -2.30 6.16 -3.12
N LEU A 93 -3.58 6.48 -3.24
CA LEU A 93 -4.05 7.75 -3.80
C LEU A 93 -3.67 8.91 -2.88
N PRO A 94 -3.56 10.14 -3.44
CA PRO A 94 -3.21 11.31 -2.63
C PRO A 94 -4.17 11.53 -1.47
N MET A 95 -3.60 11.89 -0.33
CA MET A 95 -4.35 12.27 0.87
C MET A 95 -5.02 13.63 0.66
N THR A 96 -6.27 13.76 1.09
CA THR A 96 -7.00 15.04 1.04
C THR A 96 -7.28 15.61 2.43
N LYS A 97 -7.40 14.76 3.45
CA LYS A 97 -7.65 15.18 4.82
C LYS A 97 -7.06 14.20 5.82
N GLY A 98 -6.46 14.73 6.87
CA GLY A 98 -5.99 13.93 8.00
C GLY A 98 -4.71 13.16 7.72
N THR A 99 -4.48 12.14 8.53
CA THR A 99 -3.30 11.27 8.47
C THR A 99 -3.74 9.82 8.44
N ARG A 100 -3.19 9.06 7.49
CA ARG A 100 -3.42 7.62 7.36
C ARG A 100 -2.24 6.86 7.94
N TYR A 101 -2.52 5.90 8.82
CA TYR A 101 -1.53 4.97 9.35
C TYR A 101 -1.85 3.55 8.92
N ALA A 102 -0.84 2.84 8.45
CA ALA A 102 -0.96 1.41 8.13
C ALA A 102 0.31 0.67 8.51
N ILE A 103 0.16 -0.59 8.90
CA ILE A 103 1.30 -1.49 9.06
C ILE A 103 1.38 -2.30 7.78
N VAL A 104 2.57 -2.33 7.16
CA VAL A 104 2.82 -3.11 5.96
C VAL A 104 4.00 -4.04 6.18
N GLY A 105 3.96 -5.18 5.53
CA GLY A 105 5.06 -6.14 5.60
C GLY A 105 4.94 -7.21 4.53
N TRP A 106 5.88 -8.14 4.55
CA TRP A 106 6.02 -9.14 3.50
C TRP A 106 6.40 -10.50 4.07
N ALA A 107 5.83 -11.54 3.46
CA ALA A 107 6.31 -12.90 3.61
C ALA A 107 7.28 -13.19 2.47
N HIS A 108 8.43 -13.75 2.81
CA HIS A 108 9.50 -14.06 1.88
C HIS A 108 9.45 -15.51 1.39
N GLY A 109 10.03 -15.73 0.23
CA GLY A 109 10.25 -17.04 -0.36
C GLY A 109 11.39 -16.97 -1.37
N SER A 110 11.61 -18.03 -2.10
CA SER A 110 12.60 -18.02 -3.19
C SER A 110 12.21 -17.01 -4.26
N SER A 111 13.19 -16.36 -4.87
CA SER A 111 12.93 -15.40 -5.94
C SER A 111 12.10 -16.01 -7.06
N PHE A 112 11.24 -15.22 -7.68
CA PHE A 112 10.53 -15.61 -8.88
C PHE A 112 11.54 -15.79 -10.02
N SER A 113 11.40 -16.86 -10.75
CA SER A 113 12.28 -17.18 -11.88
C SER A 113 11.55 -17.21 -13.20
#